data_884aee13e922abe661b3a1ba55e1008c
#
_entry.id   884aee13e922abe661b3a1ba55e1008c
#
_cell.length_a   1.000
_cell.length_b   1.000
_cell.length_c   1.000
_cell.angle_alpha   90.00
_cell.angle_beta   90.00
_cell.angle_gamma   90.00
#
_symmetry.space_group_name_H-M   'P 1'
#
loop_
_entity.id
_entity.type
_entity.pdbx_description
1 polymer ?
#
loop_
_entity_poly.entity_id
_entity_poly.type
_entity_poly.pdbx_seq_one_letter_code
_entity_poly.pdbx_strand_id
1 'polypeptide(L)'
;QPCSSAASDVYKRQILYIIGSLIGYYNPESTISGFQYLIYGFVLSTVAVYHVTFSINSIAHKFGKKRFKNKDESVNNWFLALLAGGEGWHNNHHRYAVCARQGFKWWEIDTTYYILKLLELFKIVWDVREPPKSVLQES
;
A
#
# COMPACT_ATOMS: atom_id res chain seq x y z
N GLN A 1 -14.82 6.91 -13.65
CA GLN A 1 -15.68 5.72 -13.45
C GLN A 1 -15.95 5.45 -11.98
N PRO A 2 -16.95 6.11 -11.35
CA PRO A 2 -17.25 5.86 -9.95
C PRO A 2 -17.96 4.52 -9.68
N CYS A 3 -18.54 3.91 -10.73
CA CYS A 3 -19.42 2.74 -10.58
C CYS A 3 -18.67 1.42 -10.26
N SER A 4 -17.42 1.26 -10.70
CA SER A 4 -16.67 0.01 -10.49
C SER A 4 -16.12 -0.14 -9.07
N SER A 5 -15.74 0.96 -8.42
CA SER A 5 -15.21 0.91 -7.04
C SER A 5 -16.29 0.58 -6.02
N ALA A 6 -17.47 1.20 -6.12
CA ALA A 6 -18.59 0.94 -5.22
C ALA A 6 -19.08 -0.51 -5.30
N ALA A 7 -19.18 -1.07 -6.51
CA ALA A 7 -19.54 -2.48 -6.69
C ALA A 7 -18.49 -3.42 -6.07
N SER A 8 -17.19 -3.15 -6.29
CA SER A 8 -16.12 -3.98 -5.72
C SER A 8 -16.14 -3.99 -4.19
N ASP A 9 -16.47 -2.86 -3.56
CA ASP A 9 -16.55 -2.76 -2.10
C ASP A 9 -17.77 -3.49 -1.53
N VAL A 10 -18.88 -3.54 -2.26
CA VAL A 10 -20.03 -4.36 -1.88
C VAL A 10 -19.66 -5.85 -1.88
N TYR A 11 -19.02 -6.34 -2.94
CA TYR A 11 -18.60 -7.73 -3.02
C TYR A 11 -17.56 -8.11 -1.95
N LYS A 12 -16.59 -7.26 -1.66
CA LYS A 12 -15.62 -7.50 -0.57
C LYS A 12 -16.33 -7.69 0.78
N ARG A 13 -17.29 -6.82 1.10
CA ARG A 13 -18.10 -6.93 2.33
C ARG A 13 -18.89 -8.24 2.39
N GLN A 14 -19.53 -8.62 1.29
CA GLN A 14 -20.28 -9.87 1.21
C GLN A 14 -19.37 -11.10 1.39
N ILE A 15 -18.24 -11.13 0.72
CA ILE A 15 -17.26 -12.22 0.81
C ILE A 15 -16.76 -12.38 2.26
N LEU A 16 -16.37 -11.30 2.91
CA LEU A 16 -15.91 -11.34 4.31
C LEU A 16 -17.02 -11.83 5.25
N TYR A 17 -18.24 -11.36 5.07
CA TYR A 17 -19.37 -11.80 5.87
C TYR A 17 -19.66 -13.30 5.67
N ILE A 18 -19.66 -13.77 4.43
CA ILE A 18 -19.89 -15.19 4.09
C ILE A 18 -18.78 -16.07 4.67
N ILE A 19 -17.51 -15.69 4.48
CA ILE A 19 -16.36 -16.45 5.03
C ILE A 19 -16.49 -16.55 6.55
N GLY A 20 -16.72 -15.44 7.25
CA GLY A 20 -16.87 -15.46 8.69
C GLY A 20 -18.06 -16.29 9.17
N SER A 21 -19.17 -16.25 8.45
CA SER A 21 -20.37 -17.06 8.75
C SER A 21 -20.11 -18.55 8.55
N LEU A 22 -19.39 -18.93 7.50
CA LEU A 22 -18.99 -20.33 7.23
C LEU A 22 -18.03 -20.83 8.32
N ILE A 23 -17.04 -20.04 8.70
CA ILE A 23 -16.12 -20.42 9.79
C ILE A 23 -16.88 -20.65 11.10
N GLY A 24 -17.81 -19.76 11.45
CA GLY A 24 -18.65 -19.93 12.64
C GLY A 24 -19.56 -21.18 12.56
N TYR A 25 -20.06 -21.50 11.37
CA TYR A 25 -20.90 -22.69 11.16
C TYR A 25 -20.11 -24.01 11.32
N TYR A 26 -18.90 -24.08 10.73
CA TYR A 26 -18.07 -25.28 10.81
C TYR A 26 -17.22 -25.39 12.08
N ASN A 27 -17.10 -24.31 12.84
CA ASN A 27 -16.39 -24.25 14.11
C ASN A 27 -17.26 -23.58 15.18
N PRO A 28 -18.22 -24.29 15.78
CA PRO A 28 -19.15 -23.74 16.78
C PRO A 28 -18.48 -23.17 18.03
N GLU A 29 -17.25 -23.59 18.33
CA GLU A 29 -16.44 -23.03 19.43
C GLU A 29 -15.84 -21.65 19.09
N SER A 30 -15.85 -21.27 17.82
CA SER A 30 -15.40 -19.94 17.40
C SER A 30 -16.38 -18.87 17.85
N THR A 31 -15.89 -17.92 18.62
CA THR A 31 -16.67 -16.75 19.03
C THR A 31 -16.80 -15.69 17.92
N ILE A 32 -16.17 -15.91 16.76
CA ILE A 32 -16.09 -14.94 15.67
C ILE A 32 -17.26 -15.13 14.71
N SER A 33 -18.11 -14.12 14.60
CA SER A 33 -19.27 -14.09 13.70
C SER A 33 -18.92 -13.49 12.32
N GLY A 34 -19.77 -13.73 11.31
CA GLY A 34 -19.65 -13.07 10.01
C GLY A 34 -19.63 -11.55 10.09
N PHE A 35 -20.37 -10.98 11.04
CA PHE A 35 -20.38 -9.54 11.28
C PHE A 35 -19.04 -9.03 11.83
N GLN A 36 -18.38 -9.78 12.70
CA GLN A 36 -17.05 -9.42 13.20
C GLN A 36 -15.99 -9.48 12.08
N TYR A 37 -16.05 -10.48 11.19
CA TYR A 37 -15.21 -10.51 10.00
C TYR A 37 -15.40 -9.29 9.10
N LEU A 38 -16.65 -8.84 8.93
CA LEU A 38 -16.95 -7.62 8.19
C LEU A 38 -16.38 -6.38 8.88
N ILE A 39 -16.54 -6.24 10.18
CA ILE A 39 -16.02 -5.07 10.92
C ILE A 39 -14.49 -5.04 10.90
N TYR A 40 -13.82 -6.12 11.26
CA TYR A 40 -12.34 -6.14 11.30
C TYR A 40 -11.72 -6.17 9.92
N GLY A 41 -12.23 -6.99 9.01
CA GLY A 41 -11.66 -7.18 7.68
C GLY A 41 -11.96 -6.04 6.71
N PHE A 42 -13.05 -5.32 6.86
CA PHE A 42 -13.41 -4.23 5.97
C PHE A 42 -13.36 -2.86 6.67
N VAL A 43 -14.14 -2.65 7.72
CA VAL A 43 -14.27 -1.30 8.31
C VAL A 43 -12.95 -0.88 8.95
N LEU A 44 -12.40 -1.68 9.84
CA LEU A 44 -11.17 -1.33 10.56
C LEU A 44 -9.97 -1.24 9.61
N SER A 45 -9.85 -2.17 8.65
CA SER A 45 -8.78 -2.13 7.65
C SER A 45 -8.87 -0.87 6.76
N THR A 46 -10.08 -0.48 6.35
CA THR A 46 -10.30 0.74 5.56
C THR A 46 -9.89 1.99 6.34
N VAL A 47 -10.30 2.08 7.61
CA VAL A 47 -9.90 3.20 8.50
C VAL A 47 -8.37 3.23 8.66
N ALA A 48 -7.73 2.08 8.89
CA ALA A 48 -6.28 2.00 9.00
C ALA A 48 -5.57 2.47 7.71
N VAL A 49 -6.04 2.05 6.54
CA VAL A 49 -5.50 2.49 5.23
C VAL A 49 -5.65 4.00 5.07
N TYR A 50 -6.79 4.60 5.43
CA TYR A 50 -6.96 6.05 5.38
C TYR A 50 -5.96 6.77 6.27
N HIS A 51 -5.76 6.32 7.53
CA HIS A 51 -4.79 6.92 8.42
C HIS A 51 -3.36 6.82 7.89
N VAL A 52 -2.96 5.68 7.32
CA VAL A 52 -1.66 5.51 6.67
C VAL A 52 -1.51 6.48 5.49
N THR A 53 -2.50 6.55 4.60
CA THR A 53 -2.47 7.43 3.42
C THR A 53 -2.39 8.91 3.82
N PHE A 54 -3.19 9.35 4.80
CA PHE A 54 -3.12 10.73 5.30
C PHE A 54 -1.79 11.02 5.99
N SER A 55 -1.20 10.04 6.66
CA SER A 55 0.13 10.19 7.26
C SER A 55 1.22 10.37 6.19
N ILE A 56 1.14 9.66 5.08
CA ILE A 56 2.06 9.87 3.95
C ILE A 56 1.93 11.30 3.43
N ASN A 57 0.72 11.77 3.16
CA ASN A 57 0.49 13.10 2.61
C ASN A 57 0.79 14.25 3.59
N SER A 58 0.85 14.01 4.89
CA SER A 58 1.13 15.03 5.91
C SER A 58 2.55 14.90 6.47
N ILE A 59 2.92 13.75 7.01
CA ILE A 59 4.20 13.53 7.70
C ILE A 59 5.36 13.47 6.71
N ALA A 60 5.19 12.79 5.54
CA ALA A 60 6.22 12.72 4.52
C ALA A 60 6.40 14.02 3.70
N HIS A 61 5.72 15.09 4.10
CA HIS A 61 5.98 16.47 3.64
C HIS A 61 6.61 17.36 4.73
N LYS A 62 6.85 16.83 5.94
CA LYS A 62 7.43 17.58 7.06
C LYS A 62 8.64 16.91 7.70
N PHE A 63 8.57 15.59 7.88
CA PHE A 63 9.55 14.85 8.67
C PHE A 63 10.25 13.78 7.83
N GLY A 64 11.53 13.99 7.54
CA GLY A 64 12.34 13.07 6.76
C GLY A 64 13.53 13.74 6.09
N LYS A 65 14.12 13.04 5.13
CA LYS A 65 15.27 13.54 4.37
C LYS A 65 14.87 13.85 2.92
N LYS A 66 15.12 15.07 2.48
CA LYS A 66 14.95 15.49 1.08
C LYS A 66 16.18 15.03 0.30
N ARG A 67 16.00 14.08 -0.62
CA ARG A 67 17.08 13.60 -1.50
C ARG A 67 17.14 14.43 -2.78
N PHE A 68 16.00 14.56 -3.43
CA PHE A 68 15.86 15.31 -4.68
C PHE A 68 15.25 16.69 -4.40
N LYS A 69 15.73 17.69 -5.13
CA LYS A 69 15.17 19.04 -5.13
C LYS A 69 13.91 19.08 -6.01
N ASN A 70 12.84 18.43 -5.55
CA ASN A 70 11.54 18.49 -6.19
C ASN A 70 10.90 19.88 -5.97
N LYS A 71 9.89 20.20 -6.78
CA LYS A 71 9.12 21.47 -6.66
C LYS A 71 8.27 21.52 -5.39
N ASP A 72 8.06 20.41 -4.74
CA ASP A 72 7.27 20.25 -3.53
C ASP A 72 8.16 19.98 -2.29
N GLU A 73 7.54 19.91 -1.12
CA GLU A 73 8.21 19.67 0.16
C GLU A 73 8.25 18.18 0.55
N SER A 74 8.09 17.28 -0.42
CA SER A 74 8.16 15.82 -0.17
C SER A 74 9.53 15.43 0.38
N VAL A 75 9.54 14.50 1.34
CA VAL A 75 10.74 13.95 1.98
C VAL A 75 10.63 12.43 2.07
N ASN A 76 11.77 11.76 2.19
CA ASN A 76 11.83 10.33 2.45
C ASN A 76 11.80 10.08 3.96
N ASN A 77 10.86 9.28 4.42
CA ASN A 77 10.70 8.87 5.81
C ASN A 77 10.72 7.34 5.89
N TRP A 78 11.79 6.78 6.45
CA TRP A 78 12.00 5.33 6.53
C TRP A 78 10.96 4.61 7.40
N PHE A 79 10.49 5.28 8.47
CA PHE A 79 9.48 4.69 9.37
C PHE A 79 8.14 4.57 8.68
N LEU A 80 7.71 5.62 7.97
CA LEU A 80 6.52 5.56 7.13
C LEU A 80 6.68 4.56 5.98
N ALA A 81 7.87 4.45 5.39
CA ALA A 81 8.13 3.47 4.33
C ALA A 81 7.92 2.04 4.83
N LEU A 82 8.36 1.74 6.04
CA LEU A 82 8.16 0.42 6.65
C LEU A 82 6.67 0.15 6.94
N LEU A 83 5.94 1.12 7.50
CA LEU A 83 4.52 0.98 7.83
C LEU A 83 3.62 0.93 6.60
N ALA A 84 3.96 1.67 5.56
CA ALA A 84 3.16 1.84 4.36
C ALA A 84 3.70 1.07 3.14
N GLY A 85 4.52 0.04 3.37
CA GLY A 85 4.96 -0.86 2.31
C GLY A 85 5.88 -0.26 1.25
N GLY A 86 6.53 0.88 1.53
CA GLY A 86 7.43 1.60 0.62
C GLY A 86 7.00 3.04 0.33
N GLU A 87 5.73 3.39 0.56
CA GLU A 87 5.16 4.71 0.25
C GLU A 87 5.83 5.89 1.01
N GLY A 88 6.55 5.61 2.10
CA GLY A 88 7.33 6.61 2.82
C GLY A 88 8.59 7.08 2.09
N TRP A 89 9.01 6.45 0.99
CA TRP A 89 10.03 6.95 0.07
C TRP A 89 9.45 8.04 -0.86
N HIS A 90 8.74 8.96 -0.28
CA HIS A 90 7.82 9.87 -0.95
C HIS A 90 8.54 10.93 -1.81
N ASN A 91 9.73 11.37 -1.42
CA ASN A 91 10.55 12.27 -2.23
C ASN A 91 11.11 11.56 -3.49
N ASN A 92 11.42 10.26 -3.41
CA ASN A 92 11.78 9.45 -4.56
C ASN A 92 10.58 9.31 -5.50
N HIS A 93 9.40 9.02 -4.95
CA HIS A 93 8.15 8.93 -5.70
C HIS A 93 7.88 10.23 -6.47
N HIS A 94 7.95 11.38 -5.82
CA HIS A 94 7.75 12.68 -6.48
C HIS A 94 8.83 13.02 -7.51
N ARG A 95 10.02 12.43 -7.42
CA ARG A 95 11.05 12.58 -8.46
C ARG A 95 10.73 11.80 -9.73
N TYR A 96 10.18 10.60 -9.59
CA TYR A 96 9.81 9.74 -10.73
C TYR A 96 8.56 8.90 -10.42
N ALA A 97 7.41 9.55 -10.49
CA ALA A 97 6.11 8.99 -10.06
C ALA A 97 5.56 7.85 -10.95
N VAL A 98 6.13 7.66 -12.16
CA VAL A 98 5.63 6.64 -13.11
C VAL A 98 6.21 5.24 -12.87
N CYS A 99 7.15 5.07 -11.94
CA CYS A 99 7.69 3.76 -11.59
C CYS A 99 6.95 3.13 -10.39
N ALA A 100 6.93 1.80 -10.36
CA ALA A 100 6.39 1.05 -9.25
C ALA A 100 7.34 1.01 -8.04
N ARG A 101 8.65 1.17 -8.29
CA ARG A 101 9.68 1.14 -7.25
C ARG A 101 9.86 2.51 -6.64
N GLN A 102 9.64 2.64 -5.35
CA GLN A 102 9.86 3.88 -4.59
C GLN A 102 11.17 3.86 -3.79
N GLY A 103 11.65 2.70 -3.35
CA GLY A 103 12.96 2.54 -2.73
C GLY A 103 14.09 2.48 -3.78
N PHE A 104 14.86 3.58 -3.96
CA PHE A 104 15.88 3.68 -5.00
C PHE A 104 17.25 3.09 -4.59
N LYS A 105 17.55 3.05 -3.29
CA LYS A 105 18.76 2.43 -2.74
C LYS A 105 18.47 1.02 -2.24
N TRP A 106 19.50 0.18 -2.13
CA TRP A 106 19.36 -1.22 -1.71
C TRP A 106 18.85 -1.37 -0.26
N TRP A 107 19.07 -0.37 0.59
CA TRP A 107 18.56 -0.36 1.99
C TRP A 107 17.17 0.28 2.12
N GLU A 108 16.63 0.85 1.07
CA GLU A 108 15.30 1.43 1.03
C GLU A 108 14.28 0.33 0.78
N ILE A 109 13.85 -0.29 1.87
CA ILE A 109 12.89 -1.40 1.81
C ILE A 109 11.59 -0.91 1.21
N ASP A 110 11.15 -1.58 0.15
CA ASP A 110 9.92 -1.31 -0.59
C ASP A 110 9.18 -2.63 -0.79
N THR A 111 8.39 -3.01 0.24
CA THR A 111 7.70 -4.30 0.26
C THR A 111 6.65 -4.41 -0.84
N THR A 112 5.98 -3.33 -1.18
CA THR A 112 5.01 -3.30 -2.28
C THR A 112 5.70 -3.63 -3.61
N TYR A 113 6.84 -3.01 -3.89
CA TYR A 113 7.62 -3.33 -5.09
C TYR A 113 8.08 -4.79 -5.12
N TYR A 114 8.56 -5.33 -3.99
CA TYR A 114 8.98 -6.74 -3.92
C TYR A 114 7.81 -7.70 -4.17
N ILE A 115 6.62 -7.41 -3.65
CA ILE A 115 5.40 -8.19 -3.93
C ILE A 115 5.05 -8.09 -5.43
N LEU A 116 5.11 -6.90 -6.02
CA LEU A 116 4.84 -6.73 -7.45
C LEU A 116 5.83 -7.52 -8.31
N LYS A 117 7.11 -7.54 -7.96
CA LYS A 117 8.14 -8.35 -8.67
C LYS A 117 7.88 -9.85 -8.53
N LEU A 118 7.42 -10.29 -7.36
CA LEU A 118 7.02 -11.69 -7.17
C LEU A 118 5.81 -12.05 -8.04
N LEU A 119 4.79 -11.19 -8.10
CA LEU A 119 3.63 -11.39 -8.95
C LEU A 119 3.98 -11.33 -10.45
N GLU A 120 4.96 -10.50 -10.83
CA GLU A 120 5.49 -10.45 -12.20
C GLU A 120 6.17 -11.77 -12.58
N LEU A 121 6.92 -12.39 -11.66
CA LEU A 121 7.52 -13.71 -11.86
C LEU A 121 6.45 -14.79 -12.17
N PHE A 122 5.31 -14.74 -11.50
CA PHE A 122 4.17 -15.62 -11.75
C PHE A 122 3.28 -15.18 -12.93
N LYS A 123 3.66 -14.13 -13.66
CA LYS A 123 2.90 -13.57 -14.80
C LYS A 123 1.47 -13.13 -14.44
N ILE A 124 1.24 -12.76 -13.17
CA ILE A 124 -0.03 -12.21 -12.68
C ILE A 124 -0.07 -10.70 -12.96
N VAL A 125 1.09 -10.04 -12.91
CA VAL A 125 1.28 -8.63 -13.21
C VAL A 125 2.39 -8.51 -14.26
N TRP A 126 2.37 -7.48 -15.08
CA TRP A 126 3.38 -7.19 -16.11
C TRP A 126 3.69 -5.70 -16.15
N ASP A 127 4.80 -5.32 -16.79
CA ASP A 127 5.27 -3.92 -16.92
C ASP A 127 5.51 -3.23 -15.57
N VAL A 128 6.13 -3.94 -14.63
CA VAL A 128 6.53 -3.36 -13.33
C VAL A 128 7.72 -2.43 -13.56
N ARG A 129 7.43 -1.14 -13.73
CA ARG A 129 8.43 -0.12 -14.11
C ARG A 129 9.38 0.21 -12.99
N GLU A 130 10.66 0.29 -13.35
CA GLU A 130 11.73 0.74 -12.48
C GLU A 130 12.23 2.16 -12.86
N PRO A 131 12.83 2.90 -11.93
CA PRO A 131 13.42 4.18 -12.24
C PRO A 131 14.64 3.99 -13.17
N PRO A 132 14.82 4.87 -14.17
CA PRO A 132 15.97 4.78 -15.08
C PRO A 132 17.28 5.05 -14.34
N LYS A 133 18.39 4.52 -14.87
CA LYS A 133 19.72 4.67 -14.26
C LYS A 133 20.13 6.14 -14.05
N SER A 134 19.70 7.03 -14.94
CA SER A 134 19.93 8.48 -14.79
C SER A 134 19.36 9.03 -13.48
N VAL A 135 18.12 8.67 -13.14
CA VAL A 135 17.48 9.11 -11.88
C VAL A 135 18.18 8.50 -10.67
N LEU A 136 18.61 7.24 -10.75
CA LEU A 136 19.34 6.57 -9.67
C LEU A 136 20.73 7.18 -9.43
N GLN A 137 21.35 7.76 -10.45
CA GLN A 137 22.67 8.41 -10.37
C GLN A 137 22.61 9.85 -9.85
N GLU A 138 21.45 10.51 -9.94
CA GLU A 138 21.23 11.84 -9.36
C GLU A 138 21.14 11.84 -7.83
N SER A 139 21.08 10.67 -7.19
CA SER A 139 20.73 10.47 -5.77
C SER A 139 21.96 10.26 -4.86
#